data_374a4c45699b6291277cdb63610a8d4c
#
_entry.id   374a4c45699b6291277cdb63610a8d4c
#
_cell.length_a   1.000
_cell.length_b   1.000
_cell.length_c   1.000
_cell.angle_alpha   90.00
_cell.angle_beta   90.00
_cell.angle_gamma   90.00
#
_symmetry.space_group_name_H-M   'P 1'
#
loop_
_entity.id
_entity.type
_entity.pdbx_description
1 polymer ?
#
loop_
_entity_poly.entity_id
_entity_poly.type
_entity_poly.pdbx_seq_one_letter_code
_entity_poly.pdbx_strand_id
1 'polypeptide(L)'
;MKKLPYFIILLPLATHAETFQAPQPVFFEKNIVPKTEEPQIKTPEKSTALSAPMTFAQDDNTQTKLEKLINYSVVKQQWGILKQTLPLYQSQPQHDVTLYRYALGAMLRAERDYNGAIALYQKILQDKPELAYPRFDLGVMLFENKQYRQAKAELERAMPDLSPPMQQFTQRYLEAMKERQDWKADVEWQYTQTDNVNNASSQQDILLGKLRFKKDKESLPQKAHGFRYGLGLSREINVAGNHFVTLNSRFGGVHYWDNQDYSEKSLYAALGYRHRSALQSLGLTPFFEQNWLGAPRYSQNYGITADFRRELTALWTFSATLSHTQKRYADANVARRHNGYINGATLALSYQAKPNWLLFGGVEGSLDRSKDKAESSLRRGVNLGTVWQIKDFATRLSIRYVKRDFRAKNFYFPTKKRQDKEYDFNASLWHNQLQWKGFIPKLNYRYRKIDSNIPEFYSRKSGEWFLSVERSF
;
A
#
# COMPACT_ATOMS: atom_id res chain seq x y z
N MET A 1 38.92 54.65 -17.55
CA MET A 1 38.83 53.28 -17.03
C MET A 1 37.61 53.21 -16.10
N LYS A 2 36.48 52.77 -16.61
CA LYS A 2 35.26 52.57 -15.84
C LYS A 2 35.20 51.14 -15.36
N LYS A 3 35.28 50.90 -14.04
CA LYS A 3 35.14 49.59 -13.40
C LYS A 3 33.67 49.13 -13.60
N LEU A 4 33.49 48.03 -14.32
CA LEU A 4 32.19 47.28 -14.30
C LEU A 4 31.97 46.66 -12.91
N PRO A 5 30.77 46.74 -12.35
CA PRO A 5 30.47 46.06 -11.11
C PRO A 5 30.40 44.55 -11.38
N TYR A 6 31.13 43.76 -10.61
CA TYR A 6 30.98 42.32 -10.53
C TYR A 6 29.59 42.02 -9.96
N PHE A 7 28.66 41.60 -10.81
CA PHE A 7 27.43 40.98 -10.37
C PHE A 7 27.82 39.57 -9.89
N ILE A 8 27.94 39.40 -8.60
CA ILE A 8 27.90 38.10 -7.96
C ILE A 8 26.50 37.58 -8.17
N ILE A 9 26.30 36.72 -9.19
CA ILE A 9 25.06 35.97 -9.36
C ILE A 9 25.08 34.90 -8.25
N LEU A 10 24.44 35.21 -7.13
CA LEU A 10 23.96 34.22 -6.19
C LEU A 10 22.98 33.32 -6.94
N LEU A 11 23.50 32.26 -7.56
CA LEU A 11 22.67 31.18 -8.09
C LEU A 11 21.82 30.65 -6.94
N PRO A 12 20.50 30.56 -7.12
CA PRO A 12 19.61 30.21 -6.02
C PRO A 12 19.94 28.83 -5.50
N LEU A 13 20.19 28.71 -4.22
CA LEU A 13 20.07 27.50 -3.40
C LEU A 13 18.71 26.77 -3.57
N ALA A 14 17.91 27.20 -4.53
CA ALA A 14 16.57 26.67 -4.86
C ALA A 14 16.58 25.22 -5.39
N THR A 15 17.74 24.72 -5.84
CA THR A 15 17.82 23.34 -6.34
C THR A 15 17.73 22.30 -5.25
N HIS A 16 18.04 22.63 -4.01
CA HIS A 16 18.00 21.68 -2.89
C HIS A 16 16.61 21.45 -2.33
N ALA A 17 15.70 22.44 -2.47
CA ALA A 17 14.32 22.29 -1.98
C ALA A 17 13.45 21.32 -2.81
N GLU A 18 13.88 20.97 -4.01
CA GLU A 18 13.13 20.08 -4.88
C GLU A 18 13.52 18.58 -4.72
N THR A 19 14.60 18.27 -4.02
CA THR A 19 15.03 16.89 -3.77
C THR A 19 14.14 16.18 -2.77
N PHE A 20 13.60 16.90 -1.80
CA PHE A 20 12.53 16.37 -0.96
C PHE A 20 11.21 16.39 -1.71
N GLN A 21 11.00 15.38 -2.52
CA GLN A 21 9.63 15.03 -2.92
C GLN A 21 8.86 14.73 -1.65
N ALA A 22 7.66 15.34 -1.52
CA ALA A 22 6.66 14.85 -0.58
C ALA A 22 6.66 13.32 -0.67
N PRO A 23 6.65 12.60 0.47
CA PRO A 23 6.75 11.15 0.44
C PRO A 23 5.79 10.66 -0.64
N GLN A 24 6.34 10.07 -1.69
CA GLN A 24 5.49 9.46 -2.72
C GLN A 24 4.64 8.50 -1.92
N PRO A 25 3.31 8.52 -2.07
CA PRO A 25 2.48 7.67 -1.26
C PRO A 25 3.01 6.26 -1.38
N VAL A 26 3.55 5.76 -0.28
CA VAL A 26 4.13 4.42 -0.09
C VAL A 26 3.14 3.32 -0.48
N PHE A 27 1.88 3.72 -0.73
CA PHE A 27 0.77 2.93 -1.18
C PHE A 27 1.03 2.08 -2.42
N PHE A 28 1.77 2.60 -3.39
CA PHE A 28 2.02 1.83 -4.61
C PHE A 28 3.18 0.84 -4.47
N GLU A 29 4.11 1.06 -3.56
CA GLU A 29 5.25 0.15 -3.42
C GLU A 29 4.98 -1.03 -2.49
N LYS A 30 4.27 -0.85 -1.37
CA LYS A 30 4.06 -1.92 -0.37
C LYS A 30 2.78 -2.75 -0.56
N ASN A 31 1.75 -2.22 -1.23
CA ASN A 31 0.48 -2.94 -1.35
C ASN A 31 0.29 -3.72 -2.66
N ILE A 32 1.24 -3.64 -3.57
CA ILE A 32 1.24 -4.41 -4.81
C ILE A 32 2.35 -5.49 -4.75
N VAL A 33 2.56 -6.07 -3.61
CA VAL A 33 3.07 -7.43 -3.57
C VAL A 33 1.90 -8.28 -4.08
N PRO A 34 2.08 -9.16 -5.08
CA PRO A 34 1.13 -10.24 -5.35
C PRO A 34 0.80 -10.79 -3.97
N LYS A 35 -0.47 -11.01 -3.66
CA LYS A 35 -0.82 -11.65 -2.38
C LYS A 35 0.19 -12.78 -2.21
N THR A 36 1.26 -12.52 -1.46
CA THR A 36 2.00 -13.61 -0.84
C THR A 36 0.88 -14.34 -0.17
N GLU A 37 0.61 -15.53 -0.63
CA GLU A 37 -0.54 -16.31 -0.21
C GLU A 37 -0.69 -16.05 1.27
N GLU A 38 -1.77 -15.36 1.66
CA GLU A 38 -2.13 -15.30 3.09
C GLU A 38 -1.95 -16.74 3.50
N PRO A 39 -1.14 -17.09 4.51
CA PRO A 39 -0.85 -18.48 4.80
C PRO A 39 -2.19 -19.17 4.75
N GLN A 40 -2.42 -19.91 3.65
CA GLN A 40 -3.69 -20.58 3.44
C GLN A 40 -3.69 -21.54 4.59
N ILE A 41 -4.52 -21.26 5.59
CA ILE A 41 -4.79 -22.23 6.63
C ILE A 41 -5.43 -23.37 5.83
N LYS A 42 -4.62 -24.33 5.38
CA LYS A 42 -5.11 -25.49 4.63
C LYS A 42 -6.16 -26.12 5.52
N THR A 43 -7.40 -26.00 5.10
CA THR A 43 -8.48 -26.77 5.73
C THR A 43 -8.04 -28.21 5.77
N PRO A 44 -8.16 -28.91 6.91
CA PRO A 44 -7.91 -30.33 6.95
C PRO A 44 -8.70 -30.96 5.80
N GLU A 45 -8.06 -31.85 5.03
CA GLU A 45 -8.77 -32.61 4.01
C GLU A 45 -10.02 -33.16 4.68
N LYS A 46 -11.18 -32.80 4.11
CA LYS A 46 -12.46 -33.26 4.63
C LYS A 46 -12.37 -34.76 4.78
N SER A 47 -12.60 -35.27 6.00
CA SER A 47 -12.64 -36.67 6.30
C SER A 47 -13.36 -37.41 5.17
N THR A 48 -12.71 -38.44 4.63
CA THR A 48 -13.21 -39.31 3.56
C THR A 48 -14.57 -39.95 3.89
N ALA A 49 -15.01 -39.91 5.15
CA ALA A 49 -16.31 -40.37 5.61
C ALA A 49 -17.53 -39.62 5.02
N LEU A 50 -17.32 -38.40 4.46
CA LEU A 50 -18.38 -37.63 3.86
C LEU A 50 -18.41 -37.69 2.31
N SER A 51 -17.63 -38.56 1.70
CA SER A 51 -17.61 -38.76 0.25
C SER A 51 -18.61 -39.81 -0.27
N ALA A 52 -19.42 -40.41 0.60
CA ALA A 52 -20.46 -41.33 0.16
C ALA A 52 -21.45 -40.60 -0.78
N PRO A 53 -21.91 -41.26 -1.85
CA PRO A 53 -22.97 -40.71 -2.69
C PRO A 53 -24.21 -40.48 -1.84
N MET A 54 -24.93 -39.38 -2.14
CA MET A 54 -26.19 -39.08 -1.45
C MET A 54 -27.22 -40.17 -1.80
N THR A 55 -27.69 -40.91 -0.80
CA THR A 55 -28.73 -41.92 -0.95
C THR A 55 -29.98 -41.46 -0.23
N PHE A 56 -31.13 -41.53 -0.91
CA PHE A 56 -32.46 -41.35 -0.30
C PHE A 56 -33.05 -42.72 0.01
N ALA A 57 -33.50 -42.91 1.23
CA ALA A 57 -34.30 -44.10 1.53
C ALA A 57 -35.67 -43.94 0.84
N GLN A 58 -36.29 -45.05 0.47
CA GLN A 58 -37.57 -45.09 -0.26
C GLN A 58 -38.71 -44.50 0.58
N ASP A 59 -38.57 -44.51 1.91
CA ASP A 59 -39.58 -44.05 2.88
C ASP A 59 -39.27 -42.60 3.43
N ASP A 60 -38.23 -41.93 2.94
CA ASP A 60 -37.94 -40.57 3.36
C ASP A 60 -39.06 -39.61 2.98
N ASN A 61 -39.59 -38.87 3.96
CA ASN A 61 -40.56 -37.79 3.68
C ASN A 61 -39.85 -36.59 3.00
N THR A 62 -40.61 -35.66 2.45
CA THR A 62 -40.10 -34.50 1.72
C THR A 62 -39.13 -33.66 2.57
N GLN A 63 -39.46 -33.46 3.85
CA GLN A 63 -38.60 -32.72 4.77
C GLN A 63 -37.23 -33.39 4.96
N THR A 64 -37.19 -34.68 5.26
CA THR A 64 -35.96 -35.45 5.42
C THR A 64 -35.09 -35.44 4.15
N LYS A 65 -35.74 -35.51 2.97
CA LYS A 65 -35.01 -35.39 1.69
C LYS A 65 -34.37 -34.03 1.51
N LEU A 66 -35.08 -32.93 1.87
CA LEU A 66 -34.54 -31.57 1.82
C LEU A 66 -33.39 -31.38 2.82
N GLU A 67 -33.49 -31.89 4.06
CA GLU A 67 -32.42 -31.84 5.07
C GLU A 67 -31.12 -32.55 4.60
N LYS A 68 -31.27 -33.77 4.05
CA LYS A 68 -30.13 -34.50 3.46
C LYS A 68 -29.50 -33.70 2.30
N LEU A 69 -30.31 -33.12 1.43
CA LEU A 69 -29.85 -32.31 0.30
C LEU A 69 -29.15 -31.04 0.77
N ILE A 70 -29.65 -30.34 1.79
CA ILE A 70 -29.03 -29.16 2.39
C ILE A 70 -27.67 -29.52 2.97
N ASN A 71 -27.61 -30.55 3.83
CA ASN A 71 -26.35 -31.01 4.43
C ASN A 71 -25.32 -31.38 3.37
N TYR A 72 -25.72 -32.17 2.37
CA TYR A 72 -24.85 -32.52 1.24
C TYR A 72 -24.35 -31.30 0.48
N SER A 73 -25.25 -30.35 0.17
CA SER A 73 -24.92 -29.14 -0.59
C SER A 73 -23.95 -28.21 0.17
N VAL A 74 -24.11 -28.06 1.48
CA VAL A 74 -23.16 -27.31 2.34
C VAL A 74 -21.79 -27.97 2.32
N VAL A 75 -21.73 -29.30 2.56
CA VAL A 75 -20.47 -30.07 2.59
C VAL A 75 -19.75 -30.03 1.25
N LYS A 76 -20.49 -30.18 0.14
CA LYS A 76 -19.94 -30.15 -1.22
C LYS A 76 -19.81 -28.75 -1.82
N GLN A 77 -20.20 -27.70 -1.07
CA GLN A 77 -20.18 -26.31 -1.51
C GLN A 77 -21.00 -26.07 -2.80
N GLN A 78 -22.13 -26.77 -2.93
CA GLN A 78 -23.04 -26.66 -4.08
C GLN A 78 -24.05 -25.52 -3.83
N TRP A 79 -23.54 -24.29 -3.82
CA TRP A 79 -24.32 -23.09 -3.45
C TRP A 79 -25.51 -22.84 -4.34
N GLY A 80 -25.44 -23.17 -5.63
CA GLY A 80 -26.55 -23.05 -6.58
C GLY A 80 -27.72 -23.95 -6.20
N ILE A 81 -27.46 -25.20 -5.80
CA ILE A 81 -28.49 -26.14 -5.32
C ILE A 81 -29.07 -25.64 -3.98
N LEU A 82 -28.18 -25.22 -3.08
CA LEU A 82 -28.59 -24.71 -1.76
C LEU A 82 -29.52 -23.51 -1.89
N LYS A 83 -29.21 -22.57 -2.81
CA LYS A 83 -30.06 -21.39 -3.08
C LYS A 83 -31.47 -21.74 -3.52
N GLN A 84 -31.65 -22.84 -4.24
CA GLN A 84 -32.98 -23.32 -4.67
C GLN A 84 -33.67 -24.12 -3.56
N THR A 85 -32.91 -24.86 -2.75
CA THR A 85 -33.45 -25.77 -1.73
C THR A 85 -33.88 -25.02 -0.46
N LEU A 86 -33.17 -23.99 -0.03
CA LEU A 86 -33.46 -23.28 1.22
C LEU A 86 -34.89 -22.67 1.29
N PRO A 87 -35.42 -22.02 0.25
CA PRO A 87 -36.79 -21.50 0.29
C PRO A 87 -37.85 -22.61 0.42
N LEU A 88 -37.61 -23.75 -0.26
CA LEU A 88 -38.50 -24.91 -0.17
C LEU A 88 -38.46 -25.55 1.22
N TYR A 89 -37.30 -25.59 1.84
CA TYR A 89 -37.15 -26.10 3.21
C TYR A 89 -37.82 -25.15 4.23
N GLN A 90 -37.63 -23.85 4.07
CA GLN A 90 -38.24 -22.83 4.94
C GLN A 90 -39.75 -22.86 4.92
N SER A 91 -40.39 -23.28 3.80
CA SER A 91 -41.85 -23.40 3.68
C SER A 91 -42.39 -24.63 4.39
N GLN A 92 -41.56 -25.59 4.83
CA GLN A 92 -42.00 -26.77 5.57
C GLN A 92 -42.40 -26.38 7.01
N PRO A 93 -43.57 -26.80 7.52
CA PRO A 93 -44.09 -26.37 8.83
C PRO A 93 -43.16 -26.73 10.01
N GLN A 94 -42.38 -27.79 9.91
CA GLN A 94 -41.52 -28.31 10.98
C GLN A 94 -40.02 -28.23 10.62
N HIS A 95 -39.62 -27.30 9.73
CA HIS A 95 -38.22 -27.17 9.38
C HIS A 95 -37.34 -26.82 10.60
N ASP A 96 -36.13 -27.40 10.69
CA ASP A 96 -35.17 -27.01 11.73
C ASP A 96 -34.58 -25.65 11.41
N VAL A 97 -34.95 -24.64 12.20
CA VAL A 97 -34.45 -23.26 12.09
C VAL A 97 -32.95 -23.18 12.26
N THR A 98 -32.34 -24.07 13.05
CA THR A 98 -30.89 -24.12 13.25
C THR A 98 -30.19 -24.56 11.95
N LEU A 99 -30.66 -25.65 11.34
CA LEU A 99 -30.14 -26.11 10.06
C LEU A 99 -30.31 -25.08 8.95
N TYR A 100 -31.49 -24.43 8.88
CA TYR A 100 -31.74 -23.39 7.91
C TYR A 100 -30.78 -22.21 8.05
N ARG A 101 -30.61 -21.67 9.29
CA ARG A 101 -29.68 -20.56 9.55
C ARG A 101 -28.23 -20.95 9.31
N TYR A 102 -27.85 -22.16 9.66
CA TYR A 102 -26.49 -22.70 9.42
C TYR A 102 -26.18 -22.75 7.93
N ALA A 103 -27.06 -23.33 7.14
CA ALA A 103 -26.88 -23.48 5.70
C ALA A 103 -26.91 -22.13 4.97
N LEU A 104 -27.87 -21.24 5.33
CA LEU A 104 -27.96 -19.89 4.78
C LEU A 104 -26.70 -19.07 5.12
N GLY A 105 -26.23 -19.14 6.37
CA GLY A 105 -25.03 -18.44 6.77
C GLY A 105 -23.76 -18.94 6.06
N ALA A 106 -23.64 -20.26 5.83
CA ALA A 106 -22.57 -20.83 5.03
C ALA A 106 -22.61 -20.34 3.56
N MET A 107 -23.79 -20.22 2.99
CA MET A 107 -23.99 -19.68 1.64
C MET A 107 -23.62 -18.19 1.58
N LEU A 108 -24.10 -17.36 2.51
CA LEU A 108 -23.76 -15.94 2.58
C LEU A 108 -22.26 -15.71 2.74
N ARG A 109 -21.55 -16.53 3.55
CA ARG A 109 -20.10 -16.51 3.64
C ARG A 109 -19.44 -16.77 2.29
N ALA A 110 -19.94 -17.75 1.53
CA ALA A 110 -19.42 -18.06 0.19
C ALA A 110 -19.67 -16.91 -0.80
N GLU A 111 -20.82 -16.22 -0.67
CA GLU A 111 -21.15 -15.01 -1.43
C GLU A 111 -20.40 -13.76 -0.91
N ARG A 112 -19.58 -13.91 0.16
CA ARG A 112 -18.78 -12.85 0.80
C ARG A 112 -19.62 -11.82 1.57
N ASP A 113 -20.88 -12.12 1.88
CA ASP A 113 -21.67 -11.37 2.85
C ASP A 113 -21.38 -11.86 4.27
N TYR A 114 -20.20 -11.43 4.78
CA TYR A 114 -19.74 -11.82 6.11
C TYR A 114 -20.65 -11.30 7.21
N ASN A 115 -21.25 -10.12 7.05
CA ASN A 115 -22.10 -9.53 8.09
C ASN A 115 -23.40 -10.33 8.24
N GLY A 116 -24.05 -10.68 7.13
CA GLY A 116 -25.22 -11.53 7.14
C GLY A 116 -24.93 -12.93 7.72
N ALA A 117 -23.80 -13.54 7.30
CA ALA A 117 -23.37 -14.84 7.81
C ALA A 117 -23.13 -14.82 9.33
N ILE A 118 -22.35 -13.87 9.82
CA ILE A 118 -22.05 -13.69 11.26
C ILE A 118 -23.34 -13.51 12.07
N ALA A 119 -24.29 -12.68 11.61
CA ALA A 119 -25.54 -12.44 12.30
C ALA A 119 -26.39 -13.73 12.45
N LEU A 120 -26.41 -14.58 11.43
CA LEU A 120 -27.13 -15.86 11.48
C LEU A 120 -26.49 -16.83 12.48
N TYR A 121 -25.16 -16.95 12.48
CA TYR A 121 -24.45 -17.83 13.42
C TYR A 121 -24.55 -17.32 14.86
N GLN A 122 -24.55 -16.02 15.08
CA GLN A 122 -24.82 -15.44 16.39
C GLN A 122 -26.22 -15.81 16.89
N LYS A 123 -27.25 -15.79 16.05
CA LYS A 123 -28.60 -16.24 16.40
C LYS A 123 -28.65 -17.73 16.73
N ILE A 124 -27.92 -18.59 16.01
CA ILE A 124 -27.82 -20.03 16.35
C ILE A 124 -27.25 -20.18 17.77
N LEU A 125 -26.19 -19.45 18.09
CA LEU A 125 -25.50 -19.56 19.39
C LEU A 125 -26.23 -18.84 20.54
N GLN A 126 -27.18 -17.94 20.25
CA GLN A 126 -28.12 -17.39 21.24
C GLN A 126 -29.15 -18.45 21.64
N ASP A 127 -29.66 -19.23 20.66
CA ASP A 127 -30.66 -20.27 20.90
C ASP A 127 -30.05 -21.56 21.45
N LYS A 128 -28.81 -21.90 20.99
CA LYS A 128 -28.10 -23.15 21.30
C LYS A 128 -26.63 -22.86 21.58
N PRO A 129 -26.30 -22.33 22.78
CA PRO A 129 -24.94 -21.91 23.12
C PRO A 129 -23.92 -23.06 23.25
N GLU A 130 -24.37 -24.30 23.37
CA GLU A 130 -23.52 -25.50 23.51
C GLU A 130 -22.92 -25.98 22.19
N LEU A 131 -23.35 -25.47 21.04
CA LEU A 131 -22.91 -25.93 19.72
C LEU A 131 -21.48 -25.49 19.39
N ALA A 132 -20.50 -26.35 19.61
CA ALA A 132 -19.09 -26.03 19.41
C ALA A 132 -18.73 -25.79 17.94
N TYR A 133 -19.24 -26.59 16.99
CA TYR A 133 -18.92 -26.45 15.57
C TYR A 133 -19.47 -25.15 14.93
N PRO A 134 -20.74 -24.77 15.14
CA PRO A 134 -21.22 -23.44 14.72
C PRO A 134 -20.44 -22.29 15.37
N ARG A 135 -19.99 -22.42 16.62
CA ARG A 135 -19.13 -21.45 17.30
C ARG A 135 -17.77 -21.36 16.65
N PHE A 136 -17.15 -22.48 16.29
CA PHE A 136 -15.92 -22.48 15.50
C PHE A 136 -16.10 -21.79 14.15
N ASP A 137 -17.16 -22.10 13.41
CA ASP A 137 -17.44 -21.46 12.12
C ASP A 137 -17.65 -19.95 12.26
N LEU A 138 -18.37 -19.51 13.31
CA LEU A 138 -18.49 -18.08 13.64
C LEU A 138 -17.13 -17.45 13.87
N GLY A 139 -16.25 -18.10 14.64
CA GLY A 139 -14.88 -17.64 14.90
C GLY A 139 -14.08 -17.47 13.60
N VAL A 140 -14.22 -18.42 12.66
CA VAL A 140 -13.57 -18.34 11.33
C VAL A 140 -14.14 -17.21 10.50
N MET A 141 -15.47 -17.00 10.46
CA MET A 141 -16.08 -15.89 9.74
C MET A 141 -15.65 -14.52 10.30
N LEU A 142 -15.57 -14.39 11.62
CA LEU A 142 -15.06 -13.20 12.29
C LEU A 142 -13.59 -12.92 11.94
N PHE A 143 -12.75 -13.97 11.88
CA PHE A 143 -11.36 -13.86 11.45
C PHE A 143 -11.24 -13.40 9.98
N GLU A 144 -12.02 -13.98 9.08
CA GLU A 144 -12.06 -13.58 7.67
C GLU A 144 -12.51 -12.14 7.52
N ASN A 145 -13.51 -11.71 8.32
CA ASN A 145 -14.01 -10.34 8.36
C ASN A 145 -13.11 -9.40 9.19
N LYS A 146 -11.92 -9.83 9.63
CA LYS A 146 -10.91 -9.04 10.35
C LYS A 146 -11.34 -8.60 11.76
N GLN A 147 -12.32 -9.23 12.36
CA GLN A 147 -12.77 -9.00 13.75
C GLN A 147 -11.99 -9.89 14.73
N TYR A 148 -10.66 -9.72 14.79
CA TYR A 148 -9.73 -10.67 15.41
C TYR A 148 -9.98 -10.86 16.92
N ARG A 149 -10.34 -9.82 17.65
CA ARG A 149 -10.63 -9.92 19.09
C ARG A 149 -11.83 -10.82 19.36
N GLN A 150 -12.92 -10.65 18.57
CA GLN A 150 -14.12 -11.47 18.70
C GLN A 150 -13.87 -12.89 18.17
N ALA A 151 -13.16 -13.02 17.03
CA ALA A 151 -12.77 -14.30 16.48
C ALA A 151 -12.00 -15.15 17.50
N LYS A 152 -11.01 -14.55 18.16
CA LYS A 152 -10.23 -15.19 19.21
C LYS A 152 -11.13 -15.73 20.33
N ALA A 153 -12.04 -14.88 20.84
CA ALA A 153 -12.93 -15.26 21.93
C ALA A 153 -13.85 -16.44 21.57
N GLU A 154 -14.43 -16.44 20.34
CA GLU A 154 -15.30 -17.54 19.91
C GLU A 154 -14.52 -18.83 19.64
N LEU A 155 -13.32 -18.74 19.06
CA LEU A 155 -12.45 -19.92 18.82
C LEU A 155 -11.93 -20.54 20.13
N GLU A 156 -11.53 -19.72 21.11
CA GLU A 156 -11.09 -20.21 22.41
C GLU A 156 -12.24 -20.89 23.18
N ARG A 157 -13.48 -20.37 23.06
CA ARG A 157 -14.66 -20.99 23.69
C ARG A 157 -15.08 -22.30 23.01
N ALA A 158 -14.87 -22.42 21.69
CA ALA A 158 -15.21 -23.63 20.95
C ALA A 158 -14.20 -24.76 21.20
N MET A 159 -12.92 -24.41 21.42
CA MET A 159 -11.79 -25.35 21.40
C MET A 159 -11.95 -26.56 22.32
N PRO A 160 -12.42 -26.47 23.60
CA PRO A 160 -12.52 -27.61 24.49
C PRO A 160 -13.43 -28.74 23.98
N ASP A 161 -14.48 -28.39 23.24
CA ASP A 161 -15.53 -29.31 22.79
C ASP A 161 -15.33 -29.78 21.35
N LEU A 162 -14.21 -29.39 20.73
CA LEU A 162 -13.83 -29.80 19.38
C LEU A 162 -12.99 -31.09 19.39
N SER A 163 -13.05 -31.86 18.31
CA SER A 163 -12.18 -33.00 18.11
C SER A 163 -10.69 -32.59 18.05
N PRO A 164 -9.72 -33.50 18.41
CA PRO A 164 -8.30 -33.15 18.44
C PRO A 164 -7.76 -32.55 17.12
N PRO A 165 -8.13 -33.03 15.91
CA PRO A 165 -7.72 -32.37 14.65
C PRO A 165 -8.28 -30.94 14.52
N MET A 166 -9.51 -30.71 14.97
CA MET A 166 -10.15 -29.39 14.93
C MET A 166 -9.54 -28.42 15.95
N GLN A 167 -9.11 -28.94 17.13
CA GLN A 167 -8.35 -28.13 18.10
C GLN A 167 -7.04 -27.64 17.50
N GLN A 168 -6.27 -28.50 16.85
CA GLN A 168 -5.04 -28.13 16.14
C GLN A 168 -5.29 -27.09 15.04
N PHE A 169 -6.40 -27.25 14.33
CA PHE A 169 -6.79 -26.32 13.28
C PHE A 169 -7.20 -24.95 13.87
N THR A 170 -7.93 -24.94 14.99
CA THR A 170 -8.27 -23.74 15.75
C THR A 170 -7.00 -23.01 16.22
N GLN A 171 -6.02 -23.76 16.75
CA GLN A 171 -4.75 -23.18 17.19
C GLN A 171 -4.02 -22.42 16.06
N ARG A 172 -4.05 -22.92 14.82
CA ARG A 172 -3.47 -22.21 13.67
C ARG A 172 -4.15 -20.86 13.40
N TYR A 173 -5.48 -20.73 13.61
CA TYR A 173 -6.17 -19.46 13.49
C TYR A 173 -5.72 -18.47 14.59
N LEU A 174 -5.57 -18.95 15.82
CA LEU A 174 -5.10 -18.14 16.96
C LEU A 174 -3.68 -17.61 16.70
N GLU A 175 -2.79 -18.47 16.22
CA GLU A 175 -1.42 -18.11 15.84
C GLU A 175 -1.40 -17.08 14.70
N ALA A 176 -2.16 -17.33 13.63
CA ALA A 176 -2.27 -16.40 12.51
C ALA A 176 -2.80 -15.03 12.93
N MET A 177 -3.75 -14.96 13.89
CA MET A 177 -4.22 -13.68 14.43
C MET A 177 -3.15 -12.95 15.22
N LYS A 178 -2.33 -13.68 16.00
CA LYS A 178 -1.19 -13.12 16.73
C LYS A 178 -0.16 -12.56 15.76
N GLU A 179 0.29 -13.34 14.77
CA GLU A 179 1.26 -12.91 13.76
C GLU A 179 0.81 -11.68 12.97
N ARG A 180 -0.50 -11.60 12.64
CA ARG A 180 -1.05 -10.45 11.91
C ARG A 180 -1.05 -9.17 12.71
N GLN A 181 -1.03 -9.25 14.02
CA GLN A 181 -1.07 -8.11 14.95
C GLN A 181 0.27 -7.87 15.66
N ASP A 182 1.29 -8.64 15.33
CA ASP A 182 2.62 -8.47 15.88
C ASP A 182 3.39 -7.34 15.20
N TRP A 183 4.52 -6.96 15.76
CA TRP A 183 5.43 -6.01 15.16
C TRP A 183 5.98 -6.56 13.85
N LYS A 184 5.99 -5.71 12.85
CA LYS A 184 6.63 -5.96 11.56
C LYS A 184 7.78 -5.00 11.41
N ALA A 185 8.96 -5.53 11.18
CA ALA A 185 10.14 -4.78 10.86
C ALA A 185 10.48 -4.97 9.37
N ASP A 186 10.88 -3.91 8.71
CA ASP A 186 11.47 -3.96 7.39
C ASP A 186 12.84 -3.27 7.40
N VAL A 187 13.80 -3.91 6.79
CA VAL A 187 15.14 -3.38 6.61
C VAL A 187 15.43 -3.29 5.13
N GLU A 188 15.95 -2.15 4.70
CA GLU A 188 16.36 -1.89 3.34
C GLU A 188 17.83 -1.44 3.35
N TRP A 189 18.63 -2.02 2.49
CA TRP A 189 19.97 -1.57 2.19
C TRP A 189 20.22 -1.64 0.69
N GLN A 190 20.85 -0.58 0.14
CA GLN A 190 21.06 -0.43 -1.28
C GLN A 190 22.32 0.36 -1.55
N TYR A 191 23.25 -0.18 -2.35
CA TYR A 191 24.28 0.64 -2.99
C TYR A 191 23.62 1.54 -4.03
N THR A 192 23.99 2.81 -4.07
CA THR A 192 23.45 3.78 -5.03
C THR A 192 24.56 4.60 -5.66
N GLN A 193 24.39 4.87 -6.95
CA GLN A 193 25.24 5.76 -7.73
C GLN A 193 24.34 6.67 -8.55
N THR A 194 24.61 7.97 -8.52
CA THR A 194 23.87 8.95 -9.32
C THR A 194 24.82 9.83 -10.12
N ASP A 195 24.42 10.16 -11.34
CA ASP A 195 25.16 11.10 -12.19
C ASP A 195 24.77 12.56 -11.96
N ASN A 196 23.76 12.82 -11.09
CA ASN A 196 23.20 14.14 -10.87
C ASN A 196 22.66 14.29 -9.44
N VAL A 197 23.55 14.25 -8.44
CA VAL A 197 23.16 14.34 -7.02
C VAL A 197 22.56 15.70 -6.67
N ASN A 198 23.02 16.75 -7.30
CA ASN A 198 22.55 18.13 -7.10
C ASN A 198 21.32 18.48 -7.94
N ASN A 199 20.72 17.51 -8.67
CA ASN A 199 19.55 17.70 -9.52
C ASN A 199 19.63 18.89 -10.51
N ALA A 200 20.85 19.17 -11.00
CA ALA A 200 21.12 20.30 -11.90
C ALA A 200 20.73 19.99 -13.35
N SER A 201 20.44 21.04 -14.12
CA SER A 201 20.32 20.93 -15.57
C SER A 201 21.71 20.78 -16.20
N SER A 202 21.85 19.89 -17.18
CA SER A 202 23.09 19.67 -17.94
C SER A 202 23.41 20.78 -18.97
N GLN A 203 22.50 21.73 -19.18
CA GLN A 203 22.75 22.86 -20.08
C GLN A 203 23.78 23.80 -19.46
N GLN A 204 24.85 24.08 -20.19
CA GLN A 204 25.95 24.93 -19.75
C GLN A 204 25.67 26.40 -19.92
N ASP A 205 24.92 26.75 -20.96
CA ASP A 205 24.64 28.13 -21.32
C ASP A 205 23.26 28.58 -20.85
N ILE A 206 23.18 29.78 -20.32
CA ILE A 206 21.94 30.46 -19.90
C ILE A 206 21.75 31.67 -20.83
N LEU A 207 20.62 31.74 -21.50
CA LEU A 207 20.23 32.89 -22.31
C LEU A 207 19.24 33.78 -21.52
N LEU A 208 19.67 34.96 -21.15
CA LEU A 208 18.82 35.98 -20.53
C LEU A 208 18.72 37.17 -21.50
N GLY A 209 17.64 37.19 -22.28
CA GLY A 209 17.49 38.14 -23.38
C GLY A 209 18.54 37.92 -24.48
N LYS A 210 19.38 38.93 -24.73
CA LYS A 210 20.50 38.83 -25.69
C LYS A 210 21.84 38.42 -25.05
N LEU A 211 21.90 38.27 -23.73
CA LEU A 211 23.11 37.95 -22.99
C LEU A 211 23.22 36.42 -22.81
N ARG A 212 24.43 35.92 -23.06
CA ARG A 212 24.78 34.53 -22.84
C ARG A 212 25.70 34.43 -21.63
N PHE A 213 25.27 33.63 -20.63
CA PHE A 213 26.05 33.37 -19.43
C PHE A 213 26.44 31.88 -19.45
N LYS A 214 27.62 31.59 -18.97
CA LYS A 214 28.08 30.21 -18.80
C LYS A 214 27.99 29.82 -17.32
N LYS A 215 27.43 28.65 -17.04
CA LYS A 215 27.34 28.12 -15.68
C LYS A 215 28.72 27.69 -15.18
N ASP A 216 28.96 27.88 -13.88
CA ASP A 216 30.12 27.30 -13.21
C ASP A 216 29.98 25.77 -13.15
N LYS A 217 31.12 25.07 -13.05
CA LYS A 217 31.19 23.62 -13.00
C LYS A 217 30.38 23.03 -11.84
N GLU A 218 30.35 23.69 -10.70
CA GLU A 218 29.57 23.29 -9.50
C GLU A 218 28.06 23.36 -9.70
N SER A 219 27.59 24.18 -10.65
CA SER A 219 26.18 24.29 -11.03
C SER A 219 25.73 23.30 -12.10
N LEU A 220 26.64 22.43 -12.57
CA LEU A 220 26.35 21.33 -13.49
C LEU A 220 26.11 20.03 -12.71
N PRO A 221 25.54 18.98 -13.35
CA PRO A 221 25.32 17.69 -12.71
C PRO A 221 26.59 17.13 -12.08
N GLN A 222 26.51 16.74 -10.81
CA GLN A 222 27.59 16.14 -10.05
C GLN A 222 27.30 14.67 -9.79
N LYS A 223 28.34 13.83 -9.88
CA LYS A 223 28.24 12.41 -9.56
C LYS A 223 28.35 12.20 -8.07
N ALA A 224 27.67 11.20 -7.55
CA ALA A 224 27.82 10.75 -6.18
C ALA A 224 27.62 9.25 -6.06
N HIS A 225 28.38 8.66 -5.11
CA HIS A 225 28.31 7.25 -4.77
C HIS A 225 27.97 7.13 -3.29
N GLY A 226 27.15 6.15 -2.95
CA GLY A 226 26.73 6.02 -1.58
C GLY A 226 25.92 4.75 -1.33
N PHE A 227 25.26 4.74 -0.20
CA PHE A 227 24.28 3.71 0.14
C PHE A 227 23.01 4.34 0.68
N ARG A 228 21.91 3.76 0.28
CA ARG A 228 20.60 4.03 0.84
C ARG A 228 20.29 2.99 1.90
N TYR A 229 19.71 3.41 2.98
CA TYR A 229 19.34 2.55 4.09
C TYR A 229 17.96 2.92 4.62
N GLY A 230 17.28 1.93 5.19
CA GLY A 230 15.96 2.12 5.78
C GLY A 230 15.67 1.07 6.84
N LEU A 231 15.04 1.51 7.91
CA LEU A 231 14.46 0.69 8.96
C LEU A 231 13.01 1.13 9.15
N GLY A 232 12.07 0.23 8.91
CA GLY A 232 10.66 0.46 9.16
C GLY A 232 10.16 -0.44 10.29
N LEU A 233 9.30 0.12 11.16
CA LEU A 233 8.58 -0.61 12.19
C LEU A 233 7.10 -0.30 12.05
N SER A 234 6.26 -1.33 12.03
CA SER A 234 4.81 -1.16 11.95
C SER A 234 4.09 -2.18 12.79
N ARG A 235 2.92 -1.80 13.29
CA ARG A 235 2.01 -2.67 13.99
C ARG A 235 0.57 -2.25 13.73
N GLU A 236 -0.31 -3.25 13.54
CA GLU A 236 -1.75 -3.03 13.42
C GLU A 236 -2.45 -3.89 14.47
N ILE A 237 -3.22 -3.27 15.35
CA ILE A 237 -3.87 -3.92 16.50
C ILE A 237 -5.38 -3.78 16.36
N ASN A 238 -6.10 -4.90 16.35
CA ASN A 238 -7.56 -4.90 16.41
C ASN A 238 -8.03 -4.56 17.83
N VAL A 239 -8.77 -3.47 17.97
CA VAL A 239 -9.26 -2.99 19.28
C VAL A 239 -10.68 -3.46 19.57
N ALA A 240 -11.57 -3.47 18.57
CA ALA A 240 -12.94 -3.98 18.69
C ALA A 240 -13.54 -4.13 17.29
N GLY A 241 -14.38 -5.17 17.06
CA GLY A 241 -15.02 -5.37 15.75
C GLY A 241 -14.04 -5.23 14.58
N ASN A 242 -14.34 -4.36 13.65
CA ASN A 242 -13.51 -4.03 12.48
C ASN A 242 -12.58 -2.82 12.71
N HIS A 243 -12.40 -2.36 13.95
CA HIS A 243 -11.64 -1.17 14.30
C HIS A 243 -10.20 -1.52 14.70
N PHE A 244 -9.24 -0.81 14.13
CA PHE A 244 -7.81 -1.02 14.33
C PHE A 244 -7.11 0.28 14.68
N VAL A 245 -6.05 0.16 15.47
CA VAL A 245 -5.03 1.19 15.68
C VAL A 245 -3.78 0.77 14.92
N THR A 246 -3.18 1.68 14.17
CA THR A 246 -1.95 1.45 13.39
C THR A 246 -0.83 2.33 13.89
N LEU A 247 0.34 1.73 14.08
CA LEU A 247 1.59 2.40 14.42
C LEU A 247 2.56 2.20 13.26
N ASN A 248 3.16 3.28 12.77
CA ASN A 248 4.16 3.20 11.72
C ASN A 248 5.30 4.15 12.05
N SER A 249 6.53 3.68 11.98
CA SER A 249 7.72 4.52 12.03
C SER A 249 8.72 4.07 10.96
N ARG A 250 9.46 5.02 10.44
CA ARG A 250 10.53 4.75 9.48
C ARG A 250 11.68 5.72 9.71
N PHE A 251 12.87 5.16 9.82
CA PHE A 251 14.11 5.90 9.77
C PHE A 251 14.89 5.45 8.54
N GLY A 252 15.47 6.37 7.80
CA GLY A 252 16.26 6.02 6.63
C GLY A 252 16.84 7.23 5.94
N GLY A 253 17.54 6.97 4.84
CA GLY A 253 18.19 8.04 4.07
C GLY A 253 19.12 7.51 3.01
N VAL A 254 19.90 8.41 2.46
CA VAL A 254 21.03 8.12 1.58
C VAL A 254 22.28 8.81 2.12
N HIS A 255 23.36 8.06 2.21
CA HIS A 255 24.67 8.59 2.59
C HIS A 255 25.60 8.52 1.37
N TYR A 256 26.07 9.67 0.90
CA TYR A 256 27.06 9.79 -0.14
C TYR A 256 28.42 10.07 0.50
N TRP A 257 29.42 9.21 0.25
CA TRP A 257 30.76 9.36 0.85
C TRP A 257 31.66 10.37 0.11
N ASP A 258 31.35 10.65 -1.15
CA ASP A 258 32.06 11.60 -2.02
C ASP A 258 31.34 12.96 -2.15
N ASN A 259 30.09 13.08 -1.70
CA ASN A 259 29.27 14.29 -1.75
C ASN A 259 28.33 14.37 -0.52
N GLN A 260 28.91 14.47 0.68
CA GLN A 260 28.18 14.36 1.95
C GLN A 260 27.12 15.44 2.17
N ASP A 261 27.29 16.63 1.59
CA ASP A 261 26.32 17.74 1.70
C ASP A 261 24.95 17.39 1.08
N TYR A 262 24.93 16.44 0.15
CA TYR A 262 23.70 15.92 -0.46
C TYR A 262 23.18 14.65 0.22
N SER A 263 23.82 14.20 1.30
CA SER A 263 23.31 13.08 2.09
C SER A 263 22.02 13.46 2.78
N GLU A 264 21.05 12.57 2.74
CA GLU A 264 19.71 12.81 3.28
C GLU A 264 19.39 11.82 4.40
N LYS A 265 18.68 12.27 5.44
CA LYS A 265 18.14 11.42 6.49
C LYS A 265 16.69 11.84 6.75
N SER A 266 15.84 10.89 7.07
CA SER A 266 14.47 11.15 7.46
C SER A 266 14.03 10.26 8.61
N LEU A 267 13.21 10.82 9.49
CA LEU A 267 12.50 10.09 10.54
C LEU A 267 11.01 10.38 10.37
N TYR A 268 10.24 9.35 10.12
CA TYR A 268 8.78 9.38 9.98
C TYR A 268 8.13 8.64 11.13
N ALA A 269 7.05 9.18 11.69
CA ALA A 269 6.23 8.54 12.70
C ALA A 269 4.75 8.84 12.43
N ALA A 270 3.90 7.83 12.58
CA ALA A 270 2.46 7.95 12.39
C ALA A 270 1.69 7.02 13.33
N LEU A 271 0.58 7.56 13.85
CA LEU A 271 -0.39 6.82 14.65
C LEU A 271 -1.74 6.96 13.95
N GLY A 272 -2.31 5.88 13.46
CA GLY A 272 -3.52 5.91 12.66
C GLY A 272 -4.67 5.10 13.27
N TYR A 273 -5.86 5.42 12.80
CA TYR A 273 -7.06 4.63 12.97
C TYR A 273 -7.44 3.98 11.64
N ARG A 274 -7.93 2.73 11.68
CA ARG A 274 -8.39 2.01 10.50
C ARG A 274 -9.65 1.20 10.80
N HIS A 275 -10.65 1.35 9.97
CA HIS A 275 -11.77 0.41 9.87
C HIS A 275 -11.48 -0.57 8.75
N ARG A 276 -11.43 -1.88 9.05
CA ARG A 276 -11.04 -2.92 8.08
C ARG A 276 -11.94 -4.13 8.16
N SER A 277 -12.59 -4.47 7.05
CA SER A 277 -13.35 -5.70 6.88
C SER A 277 -12.68 -6.63 5.86
N ALA A 278 -13.30 -7.73 5.51
CA ALA A 278 -12.84 -8.63 4.47
C ALA A 278 -12.66 -7.94 3.11
N LEU A 279 -13.58 -7.01 2.76
CA LEU A 279 -13.68 -6.43 1.43
C LEU A 279 -13.21 -4.98 1.33
N GLN A 280 -13.13 -4.27 2.44
CA GLN A 280 -12.81 -2.84 2.42
C GLN A 280 -11.97 -2.41 3.63
N SER A 281 -11.24 -1.33 3.42
CA SER A 281 -10.47 -0.66 4.47
C SER A 281 -10.58 0.84 4.28
N LEU A 282 -10.82 1.56 5.39
CA LEU A 282 -10.79 3.03 5.48
C LEU A 282 -9.83 3.40 6.60
N GLY A 283 -8.82 4.20 6.30
CA GLY A 283 -7.80 4.63 7.26
C GLY A 283 -7.73 6.15 7.38
N LEU A 284 -7.36 6.61 8.56
CA LEU A 284 -7.03 8.00 8.84
C LEU A 284 -5.74 8.02 9.68
N THR A 285 -4.69 8.62 9.12
CA THR A 285 -3.34 8.50 9.65
C THR A 285 -2.68 9.87 9.74
N PRO A 286 -2.73 10.55 10.90
CA PRO A 286 -1.85 11.67 11.20
C PRO A 286 -0.40 11.21 11.25
N PHE A 287 0.51 12.07 10.78
CA PHE A 287 1.95 11.77 10.73
C PHE A 287 2.80 12.99 11.00
N PHE A 288 4.03 12.71 11.39
CA PHE A 288 5.12 13.67 11.51
C PHE A 288 6.37 13.11 10.81
N GLU A 289 7.11 13.98 10.14
CA GLU A 289 8.36 13.64 9.47
C GLU A 289 9.39 14.75 9.70
N GLN A 290 10.59 14.36 10.12
CA GLN A 290 11.76 15.23 10.24
C GLN A 290 12.79 14.85 9.19
N ASN A 291 13.27 15.84 8.44
CA ASN A 291 14.27 15.65 7.39
C ASN A 291 15.54 16.42 7.69
N TRP A 292 16.69 15.83 7.32
CA TRP A 292 18.01 16.45 7.35
C TRP A 292 18.64 16.36 5.95
N LEU A 293 19.37 17.39 5.57
CA LEU A 293 20.17 17.45 4.35
C LEU A 293 21.61 17.79 4.73
N GLY A 294 22.56 16.92 4.40
CA GLY A 294 23.88 16.94 5.02
C GLY A 294 23.76 16.71 6.53
N ALA A 295 24.36 17.60 7.34
CA ALA A 295 24.29 17.55 8.79
C ALA A 295 23.08 18.29 9.40
N PRO A 296 22.67 19.51 8.92
CA PRO A 296 21.64 20.31 9.58
C PRO A 296 20.23 19.77 9.34
N ARG A 297 19.31 20.15 10.24
CA ARG A 297 17.86 19.98 10.00
C ARG A 297 17.45 20.75 8.77
N TYR A 298 16.71 20.11 7.87
CA TYR A 298 16.26 20.70 6.63
C TYR A 298 14.79 21.10 6.68
N SER A 299 13.91 20.17 6.99
CA SER A 299 12.47 20.44 7.05
C SER A 299 11.74 19.54 8.03
N GLN A 300 10.59 20.01 8.48
CA GLN A 300 9.58 19.26 9.20
C GLN A 300 8.29 19.24 8.38
N ASN A 301 7.72 18.07 8.23
CA ASN A 301 6.44 17.87 7.60
C ASN A 301 5.49 17.22 8.62
N TYR A 302 4.27 17.71 8.68
CA TYR A 302 3.23 17.07 9.48
C TYR A 302 1.90 17.17 8.75
N GLY A 303 1.07 16.20 8.94
CA GLY A 303 -0.16 16.14 8.18
C GLY A 303 -1.03 14.95 8.51
N ILE A 304 -1.96 14.71 7.62
CA ILE A 304 -2.91 13.62 7.74
C ILE A 304 -3.14 12.98 6.37
N THR A 305 -3.24 11.66 6.37
CA THR A 305 -3.60 10.88 5.19
C THR A 305 -4.89 10.12 5.46
N ALA A 306 -5.85 10.20 4.55
CA ALA A 306 -7.03 9.34 4.51
C ALA A 306 -6.87 8.36 3.36
N ASP A 307 -7.04 7.07 3.63
CA ASP A 307 -6.97 6.02 2.62
C ASP A 307 -8.25 5.17 2.61
N PHE A 308 -8.67 4.82 1.42
CA PHE A 308 -9.78 3.90 1.19
C PHE A 308 -9.35 2.83 0.20
N ARG A 309 -9.70 1.57 0.50
CA ARG A 309 -9.48 0.43 -0.39
C ARG A 309 -10.72 -0.45 -0.38
N ARG A 310 -11.14 -0.92 -1.55
CA ARG A 310 -12.25 -1.87 -1.69
C ARG A 310 -11.95 -2.90 -2.78
N GLU A 311 -12.17 -4.16 -2.46
CA GLU A 311 -12.24 -5.23 -3.43
C GLU A 311 -13.62 -5.14 -4.12
N LEU A 312 -13.63 -4.73 -5.39
CA LEU A 312 -14.85 -4.60 -6.18
C LEU A 312 -15.35 -5.98 -6.64
N THR A 313 -14.40 -6.82 -7.02
CA THR A 313 -14.59 -8.24 -7.37
C THR A 313 -13.38 -9.03 -6.87
N ALA A 314 -13.38 -10.35 -7.08
CA ALA A 314 -12.22 -11.19 -6.78
C ALA A 314 -10.96 -10.76 -7.57
N LEU A 315 -11.12 -10.08 -8.71
CA LEU A 315 -10.03 -9.67 -9.60
C LEU A 315 -9.71 -8.17 -9.54
N TRP A 316 -10.67 -7.33 -9.16
CA TRP A 316 -10.53 -5.88 -9.18
C TRP A 316 -10.48 -5.29 -7.78
N THR A 317 -9.49 -4.44 -7.54
CA THR A 317 -9.40 -3.64 -6.32
C THR A 317 -9.30 -2.15 -6.68
N PHE A 318 -10.13 -1.34 -6.05
CA PHE A 318 -10.08 0.12 -6.10
C PHE A 318 -9.38 0.65 -4.87
N SER A 319 -8.58 1.71 -5.03
CA SER A 319 -8.01 2.47 -3.91
C SER A 319 -8.05 3.97 -4.17
N ALA A 320 -8.23 4.73 -3.10
CA ALA A 320 -8.21 6.18 -3.09
C ALA A 320 -7.39 6.67 -1.89
N THR A 321 -6.62 7.73 -2.09
CA THR A 321 -5.83 8.36 -1.03
C THR A 321 -5.99 9.86 -1.13
N LEU A 322 -6.25 10.51 0.01
CA LEU A 322 -6.24 11.95 0.18
C LEU A 322 -5.17 12.30 1.22
N SER A 323 -4.43 13.38 0.99
CA SER A 323 -3.40 13.82 1.92
C SER A 323 -3.39 15.33 2.08
N HIS A 324 -3.13 15.79 3.30
CA HIS A 324 -2.80 17.17 3.62
C HIS A 324 -1.48 17.19 4.37
N THR A 325 -0.49 17.91 3.87
CA THR A 325 0.86 17.99 4.46
C THR A 325 1.27 19.43 4.62
N GLN A 326 1.58 19.86 5.82
CA GLN A 326 2.22 21.14 6.13
C GLN A 326 3.73 20.97 6.01
N LYS A 327 4.38 21.91 5.29
CA LYS A 327 5.84 21.96 5.12
C LYS A 327 6.42 23.10 5.90
N ARG A 328 7.51 22.85 6.66
CA ARG A 328 8.25 23.85 7.43
C ARG A 328 9.74 23.62 7.24
N TYR A 329 10.44 24.60 6.71
CA TYR A 329 11.87 24.56 6.47
C TYR A 329 12.62 25.22 7.62
N ALA A 330 13.78 24.68 7.97
CA ALA A 330 14.59 25.15 9.08
C ALA A 330 15.36 26.45 8.73
N ASP A 331 15.90 26.54 7.53
CA ASP A 331 16.57 27.75 7.05
C ASP A 331 15.54 28.89 6.78
N ALA A 332 15.81 30.06 7.32
CA ALA A 332 14.90 31.20 7.24
C ALA A 332 14.67 31.71 5.80
N ASN A 333 15.69 31.62 4.92
CA ASN A 333 15.58 32.08 3.54
C ASN A 333 14.76 31.09 2.72
N VAL A 334 14.97 29.80 2.90
CA VAL A 334 14.16 28.74 2.30
C VAL A 334 12.73 28.82 2.83
N ALA A 335 12.53 28.99 4.13
CA ALA A 335 11.23 29.07 4.78
C ALA A 335 10.38 30.25 4.29
N ARG A 336 10.99 31.40 4.00
CA ARG A 336 10.29 32.56 3.43
C ARG A 336 9.65 32.30 2.08
N ARG A 337 10.20 31.36 1.29
CA ARG A 337 9.70 31.01 -0.04
C ARG A 337 8.88 29.72 -0.05
N HIS A 338 9.37 28.67 0.62
CA HIS A 338 8.88 27.30 0.45
C HIS A 338 7.96 26.79 1.56
N ASN A 339 7.88 27.48 2.74
CA ASN A 339 6.89 27.10 3.74
C ASN A 339 5.49 27.17 3.16
N GLY A 340 4.67 26.16 3.47
CA GLY A 340 3.34 26.06 2.90
C GLY A 340 2.70 24.71 3.19
N TYR A 341 1.86 24.25 2.26
CA TYR A 341 1.21 22.96 2.36
C TYR A 341 1.01 22.30 1.00
N ILE A 342 0.85 20.98 1.03
CA ILE A 342 0.49 20.17 -0.14
C ILE A 342 -0.81 19.45 0.16
N ASN A 343 -1.79 19.56 -0.75
CA ASN A 343 -2.97 18.70 -0.79
C ASN A 343 -2.81 17.73 -1.94
N GLY A 344 -2.91 16.44 -1.68
CA GLY A 344 -2.79 15.37 -2.66
C GLY A 344 -4.04 14.51 -2.74
N ALA A 345 -4.32 13.99 -3.94
CA ALA A 345 -5.34 12.99 -4.20
C ALA A 345 -4.81 11.98 -5.20
N THR A 346 -5.06 10.70 -4.94
CA THR A 346 -4.70 9.60 -5.84
C THR A 346 -5.86 8.62 -5.92
N LEU A 347 -6.20 8.18 -7.13
CA LEU A 347 -7.17 7.12 -7.39
C LEU A 347 -6.46 6.04 -8.20
N ALA A 348 -6.64 4.78 -7.83
CA ALA A 348 -6.01 3.66 -8.50
C ALA A 348 -6.92 2.43 -8.60
N LEU A 349 -6.70 1.67 -9.65
CA LEU A 349 -7.29 0.36 -9.88
C LEU A 349 -6.17 -0.66 -10.04
N SER A 350 -6.36 -1.84 -9.47
CA SER A 350 -5.54 -3.00 -9.74
C SER A 350 -6.39 -4.18 -10.21
N TYR A 351 -5.85 -4.94 -11.16
CA TYR A 351 -6.50 -6.07 -11.80
C TYR A 351 -5.59 -7.30 -11.73
N GLN A 352 -6.04 -8.34 -11.03
CA GLN A 352 -5.36 -9.62 -10.93
C GLN A 352 -5.73 -10.47 -12.15
N ALA A 353 -4.97 -10.30 -13.26
CA ALA A 353 -5.25 -10.98 -14.53
C ALA A 353 -5.07 -12.51 -14.42
N LYS A 354 -4.07 -12.94 -13.64
CA LYS A 354 -3.79 -14.34 -13.28
C LYS A 354 -3.22 -14.37 -11.85
N PRO A 355 -3.18 -15.51 -11.17
CA PRO A 355 -2.58 -15.60 -9.82
C PRO A 355 -1.16 -15.03 -9.74
N ASN A 356 -0.40 -15.10 -10.82
CA ASN A 356 0.98 -14.63 -10.94
C ASN A 356 1.14 -13.36 -11.79
N TRP A 357 0.04 -12.67 -12.15
CA TRP A 357 0.09 -11.48 -12.99
C TRP A 357 -0.89 -10.40 -12.53
N LEU A 358 -0.34 -9.31 -12.03
CA LEU A 358 -1.06 -8.14 -11.56
C LEU A 358 -0.81 -6.95 -12.49
N LEU A 359 -1.87 -6.27 -12.91
CA LEU A 359 -1.85 -4.98 -13.60
C LEU A 359 -2.36 -3.91 -12.65
N PHE A 360 -1.80 -2.72 -12.72
CA PHE A 360 -2.29 -1.59 -11.94
C PHE A 360 -2.12 -0.26 -12.68
N GLY A 361 -2.97 0.69 -12.34
CA GLY A 361 -2.89 2.03 -12.88
C GLY A 361 -3.68 3.02 -12.07
N GLY A 362 -3.40 4.31 -12.24
CA GLY A 362 -4.07 5.33 -11.49
C GLY A 362 -3.84 6.73 -12.01
N VAL A 363 -4.59 7.65 -11.43
CA VAL A 363 -4.47 9.10 -11.64
C VAL A 363 -4.12 9.77 -10.34
N GLU A 364 -3.33 10.83 -10.42
CA GLU A 364 -2.92 11.60 -9.26
C GLU A 364 -3.04 13.10 -9.52
N GLY A 365 -3.33 13.84 -8.46
CA GLY A 365 -3.33 15.29 -8.46
C GLY A 365 -2.75 15.82 -7.16
N SER A 366 -1.96 16.88 -7.23
CA SER A 366 -1.53 17.58 -6.02
C SER A 366 -1.43 19.09 -6.22
N LEU A 367 -1.83 19.81 -5.18
CA LEU A 367 -1.82 21.24 -5.09
C LEU A 367 -0.76 21.65 -4.06
N ASP A 368 0.40 22.11 -4.53
CA ASP A 368 1.45 22.69 -3.67
C ASP A 368 1.22 24.20 -3.53
N ARG A 369 1.10 24.65 -2.30
CA ARG A 369 0.94 26.06 -1.90
C ARG A 369 2.10 26.46 -1.03
N SER A 370 3.05 27.15 -1.61
CA SER A 370 4.19 27.76 -0.94
C SER A 370 3.93 29.25 -0.70
N LYS A 371 4.65 29.90 0.23
CA LYS A 371 4.58 31.33 0.47
C LYS A 371 4.89 32.13 -0.79
N ASP A 372 5.93 31.74 -1.53
CA ASP A 372 6.19 32.27 -2.86
C ASP A 372 5.28 31.57 -3.88
N LYS A 373 4.48 32.37 -4.58
CA LYS A 373 3.58 31.87 -5.63
C LYS A 373 4.32 31.27 -6.82
N ALA A 374 5.57 31.66 -7.06
CA ALA A 374 6.41 31.09 -8.11
C ALA A 374 6.85 29.65 -7.80
N GLU A 375 6.87 29.27 -6.53
CA GLU A 375 7.17 27.91 -6.06
C GLU A 375 5.89 27.06 -5.86
N SER A 376 4.74 27.69 -5.93
CA SER A 376 3.44 27.00 -5.85
C SER A 376 3.09 26.34 -7.17
N SER A 377 2.57 25.12 -7.16
CA SER A 377 2.26 24.38 -8.39
C SER A 377 1.03 23.48 -8.28
N LEU A 378 0.47 23.14 -9.43
CA LEU A 378 -0.53 22.09 -9.60
C LEU A 378 0.11 20.95 -10.40
N ARG A 379 0.09 19.74 -9.84
CA ARG A 379 0.50 18.50 -10.51
C ARG A 379 -0.71 17.67 -10.88
N ARG A 380 -0.68 17.06 -12.05
CA ARG A 380 -1.67 16.11 -12.54
C ARG A 380 -0.93 15.02 -13.28
N GLY A 381 -1.19 13.78 -12.92
CA GLY A 381 -0.43 12.67 -13.45
C GLY A 381 -1.22 11.39 -13.62
N VAL A 382 -0.63 10.49 -14.36
CA VAL A 382 -1.10 9.13 -14.57
C VAL A 382 0.05 8.16 -14.35
N ASN A 383 -0.25 6.98 -13.85
CA ASN A 383 0.71 5.90 -13.70
C ASN A 383 0.10 4.58 -14.18
N LEU A 384 0.95 3.71 -14.71
CA LEU A 384 0.60 2.35 -15.13
C LEU A 384 1.74 1.43 -14.73
N GLY A 385 1.43 0.19 -14.42
CA GLY A 385 2.46 -0.80 -14.13
C GLY A 385 1.94 -2.22 -14.06
N THR A 386 2.88 -3.13 -13.92
CA THR A 386 2.62 -4.56 -13.83
C THR A 386 3.60 -5.23 -12.89
N VAL A 387 3.14 -6.29 -12.23
CA VAL A 387 3.98 -7.26 -11.54
C VAL A 387 3.69 -8.61 -12.16
N TRP A 388 4.71 -9.28 -12.62
CA TRP A 388 4.58 -10.57 -13.28
C TRP A 388 5.62 -11.54 -12.75
N GLN A 389 5.17 -12.74 -12.41
CA GLN A 389 6.02 -13.84 -11.97
C GLN A 389 5.94 -14.97 -12.99
N ILE A 390 7.09 -15.43 -13.45
CA ILE A 390 7.24 -16.59 -14.34
C ILE A 390 8.15 -17.58 -13.64
N LYS A 391 7.60 -18.69 -13.17
CA LYS A 391 8.32 -19.65 -12.34
C LYS A 391 8.97 -18.93 -11.15
N ASP A 392 10.29 -18.95 -11.06
CA ASP A 392 11.07 -18.35 -9.97
C ASP A 392 11.46 -16.91 -10.23
N PHE A 393 11.33 -16.41 -11.45
CA PHE A 393 11.59 -15.01 -11.79
C PHE A 393 10.36 -14.16 -11.58
N ALA A 394 10.55 -13.00 -10.98
CA ALA A 394 9.52 -11.99 -10.87
C ALA A 394 10.04 -10.62 -11.30
N THR A 395 9.19 -9.87 -11.95
CA THR A 395 9.49 -8.52 -12.43
C THR A 395 8.39 -7.55 -12.08
N ARG A 396 8.79 -6.31 -11.80
CA ARG A 396 7.87 -5.18 -11.66
C ARG A 396 8.30 -4.09 -12.62
N LEU A 397 7.37 -3.60 -13.41
CA LEU A 397 7.56 -2.49 -14.33
C LEU A 397 6.54 -1.42 -14.03
N SER A 398 6.94 -0.15 -14.04
CA SER A 398 6.02 0.97 -13.91
C SER A 398 6.49 2.19 -14.67
N ILE A 399 5.52 2.92 -15.23
CA ILE A 399 5.70 4.21 -15.89
C ILE A 399 4.79 5.23 -15.21
N ARG A 400 5.26 6.46 -15.10
CA ARG A 400 4.49 7.58 -14.56
C ARG A 400 4.75 8.82 -15.42
N TYR A 401 3.70 9.54 -15.74
CA TYR A 401 3.74 10.84 -16.40
C TYR A 401 3.02 11.87 -15.55
N VAL A 402 3.66 13.03 -15.30
CA VAL A 402 3.08 14.15 -14.55
C VAL A 402 3.30 15.45 -15.30
N LYS A 403 2.25 16.22 -15.45
CA LYS A 403 2.33 17.64 -15.82
C LYS A 403 2.27 18.49 -14.56
N ARG A 404 3.25 19.40 -14.43
CA ARG A 404 3.36 20.34 -13.30
C ARG A 404 3.29 21.78 -13.83
N ASP A 405 2.27 22.52 -13.42
CA ASP A 405 2.04 23.91 -13.80
C ASP A 405 2.28 24.82 -12.58
N PHE A 406 3.24 25.74 -12.66
CA PHE A 406 3.53 26.70 -11.59
C PHE A 406 2.59 27.91 -11.65
N ARG A 407 2.28 28.52 -10.50
CA ARG A 407 1.25 29.56 -10.39
C ARG A 407 1.69 30.92 -10.85
N ALA A 408 2.94 31.29 -10.61
CA ALA A 408 3.47 32.60 -10.94
C ALA A 408 4.78 32.49 -11.72
N LYS A 409 5.15 33.60 -12.32
CA LYS A 409 6.46 33.76 -12.97
C LYS A 409 7.53 33.90 -11.90
N ASN A 410 8.71 33.36 -12.17
CA ASN A 410 9.88 33.52 -11.31
C ASN A 410 10.53 34.87 -11.58
N PHE A 411 11.19 35.47 -10.58
CA PHE A 411 11.92 36.69 -10.70
C PHE A 411 12.93 36.75 -11.87
N TYR A 412 13.64 35.64 -12.06
CA TYR A 412 14.62 35.47 -13.15
C TYR A 412 14.01 35.26 -14.53
N PHE A 413 12.74 34.86 -14.60
CA PHE A 413 12.00 34.61 -15.85
C PHE A 413 10.65 35.32 -15.83
N PRO A 414 10.65 36.68 -15.90
CA PRO A 414 9.43 37.46 -15.75
C PRO A 414 8.44 37.31 -16.93
N THR A 415 8.89 36.70 -18.02
CA THR A 415 8.07 36.51 -19.22
C THR A 415 7.33 35.17 -19.23
N LYS A 416 7.83 34.14 -18.55
CA LYS A 416 7.30 32.76 -18.62
C LYS A 416 6.92 32.21 -17.24
N LYS A 417 5.78 31.54 -17.14
CA LYS A 417 5.49 30.64 -16.02
C LYS A 417 6.13 29.29 -16.28
N ARG A 418 6.76 28.73 -15.26
CA ARG A 418 7.36 27.39 -15.36
C ARG A 418 6.27 26.34 -15.56
N GLN A 419 6.52 25.41 -16.48
CA GLN A 419 5.73 24.23 -16.76
C GLN A 419 6.68 23.06 -16.98
N ASP A 420 6.48 21.97 -16.25
CA ASP A 420 7.30 20.79 -16.33
C ASP A 420 6.49 19.58 -16.79
N LYS A 421 7.11 18.69 -17.56
CA LYS A 421 6.64 17.34 -17.85
C LYS A 421 7.62 16.38 -17.20
N GLU A 422 7.13 15.58 -16.26
CA GLU A 422 7.92 14.63 -15.49
C GLU A 422 7.61 13.21 -16.00
N TYR A 423 8.66 12.42 -16.26
CA TYR A 423 8.57 11.05 -16.70
C TYR A 423 9.39 10.19 -15.76
N ASP A 424 8.76 9.20 -15.15
CA ASP A 424 9.44 8.20 -14.31
C ASP A 424 9.22 6.82 -14.92
N PHE A 425 10.30 6.04 -15.04
CA PHE A 425 10.27 4.62 -15.38
C PHE A 425 11.01 3.85 -14.30
N ASN A 426 10.40 2.78 -13.80
CA ASN A 426 11.03 1.89 -12.84
C ASN A 426 10.89 0.45 -13.31
N ALA A 427 11.96 -0.31 -13.19
CA ALA A 427 12.00 -1.74 -13.43
C ALA A 427 12.71 -2.43 -12.26
N SER A 428 12.17 -3.54 -11.81
CA SER A 428 12.78 -4.40 -10.80
C SER A 428 12.71 -5.85 -11.26
N LEU A 429 13.78 -6.60 -11.06
CA LEU A 429 13.87 -8.02 -11.37
C LEU A 429 14.43 -8.76 -10.16
N TRP A 430 13.82 -9.87 -9.78
CA TRP A 430 14.31 -10.73 -8.72
C TRP A 430 14.01 -12.20 -9.01
N HIS A 431 14.71 -13.06 -8.29
CA HIS A 431 14.53 -14.50 -8.38
C HIS A 431 14.14 -15.04 -6.99
N ASN A 432 13.01 -15.72 -6.89
CA ASN A 432 12.45 -16.14 -5.61
C ASN A 432 13.30 -17.18 -4.86
N GLN A 433 14.09 -17.98 -5.58
CA GLN A 433 15.01 -18.96 -4.95
C GLN A 433 16.30 -18.31 -4.44
N LEU A 434 16.65 -17.08 -4.91
CA LEU A 434 17.81 -16.33 -4.43
C LEU A 434 17.50 -15.61 -3.11
N GLN A 435 16.80 -16.30 -2.20
CA GLN A 435 16.53 -15.78 -0.87
C GLN A 435 17.48 -16.41 0.16
N TRP A 436 18.05 -15.58 1.01
CA TRP A 436 18.86 -16.04 2.15
C TRP A 436 18.23 -15.53 3.45
N LYS A 437 17.75 -16.42 4.31
CA LYS A 437 17.05 -16.06 5.55
C LYS A 437 15.92 -15.03 5.37
N GLY A 438 15.19 -15.10 4.25
CA GLY A 438 14.11 -14.15 3.92
C GLY A 438 14.56 -12.84 3.27
N PHE A 439 15.86 -12.63 3.07
CA PHE A 439 16.39 -11.52 2.28
C PHE A 439 16.34 -11.85 0.79
N ILE A 440 15.69 -10.99 0.00
CA ILE A 440 15.55 -11.16 -1.45
C ILE A 440 16.33 -10.06 -2.15
N PRO A 441 17.40 -10.40 -2.90
CA PRO A 441 18.11 -9.45 -3.73
C PRO A 441 17.28 -9.08 -4.97
N LYS A 442 17.24 -7.79 -5.30
CA LYS A 442 16.54 -7.26 -6.47
C LYS A 442 17.48 -6.38 -7.28
N LEU A 443 17.53 -6.61 -8.58
CA LEU A 443 18.16 -5.69 -9.53
C LEU A 443 17.13 -4.67 -9.97
N ASN A 444 17.47 -3.41 -9.82
CA ASN A 444 16.55 -2.32 -10.10
C ASN A 444 17.15 -1.37 -11.13
N TYR A 445 16.29 -0.80 -11.96
CA TYR A 445 16.60 0.32 -12.83
C TYR A 445 15.55 1.42 -12.62
N ARG A 446 16.00 2.65 -12.40
CA ARG A 446 15.15 3.83 -12.31
C ARG A 446 15.62 4.85 -13.33
N TYR A 447 14.68 5.37 -14.10
CA TYR A 447 14.92 6.49 -15.01
C TYR A 447 13.93 7.59 -14.71
N ARG A 448 14.44 8.82 -14.55
CA ARG A 448 13.65 10.03 -14.36
C ARG A 448 14.07 11.08 -15.37
N LYS A 449 13.09 11.74 -15.98
CA LYS A 449 13.30 12.87 -16.87
C LYS A 449 12.30 13.97 -16.54
N ILE A 450 12.78 15.20 -16.47
CA ILE A 450 11.97 16.41 -16.35
C ILE A 450 12.26 17.28 -17.57
N ASP A 451 11.24 17.55 -18.37
CA ASP A 451 11.27 18.51 -19.46
C ASP A 451 10.54 19.76 -19.03
N SER A 452 11.27 20.87 -18.87
CA SER A 452 10.75 22.17 -18.47
C SER A 452 10.72 23.12 -19.66
N ASN A 453 9.76 24.05 -19.67
CA ASN A 453 9.77 25.17 -20.61
C ASN A 453 10.82 26.25 -20.29
N ILE A 454 11.60 26.06 -19.21
CA ILE A 454 12.80 26.80 -18.84
C ILE A 454 13.95 25.78 -18.69
N PRO A 455 14.42 25.23 -19.83
CA PRO A 455 15.28 24.06 -19.81
C PRO A 455 16.65 24.31 -19.19
N GLU A 456 17.16 25.53 -19.28
CA GLU A 456 18.48 25.92 -18.78
C GLU A 456 18.64 25.69 -17.27
N PHE A 457 17.52 25.72 -16.52
CA PHE A 457 17.55 25.57 -15.05
C PHE A 457 16.88 24.29 -14.58
N TYR A 458 15.81 23.84 -15.27
CA TYR A 458 14.90 22.84 -14.70
C TYR A 458 14.81 21.54 -15.48
N SER A 459 15.24 21.52 -16.78
CA SER A 459 15.28 20.25 -17.51
C SER A 459 16.44 19.39 -17.06
N ARG A 460 16.16 18.16 -16.67
CA ARG A 460 17.16 17.22 -16.17
C ARG A 460 16.74 15.79 -16.42
N LYS A 461 17.70 14.88 -16.40
CA LYS A 461 17.50 13.43 -16.46
C LYS A 461 18.48 12.72 -15.55
N SER A 462 18.07 11.59 -15.02
CA SER A 462 18.93 10.67 -14.28
C SER A 462 18.51 9.24 -14.59
N GLY A 463 19.50 8.35 -14.67
CA GLY A 463 19.31 6.91 -14.78
C GLY A 463 20.18 6.22 -13.75
N GLU A 464 19.60 5.30 -12.99
CA GLU A 464 20.28 4.60 -11.90
C GLU A 464 20.03 3.10 -12.03
N TRP A 465 21.11 2.31 -11.92
CA TRP A 465 21.06 0.89 -11.66
C TRP A 465 21.45 0.65 -10.22
N PHE A 466 20.69 -0.18 -9.51
CA PHE A 466 21.04 -0.49 -8.14
C PHE A 466 20.56 -1.89 -7.73
N LEU A 467 21.31 -2.45 -6.77
CA LEU A 467 20.91 -3.68 -6.09
C LEU A 467 20.29 -3.30 -4.75
N SER A 468 19.09 -3.78 -4.50
CA SER A 468 18.45 -3.68 -3.19
C SER A 468 18.28 -5.06 -2.58
N VAL A 469 18.37 -5.11 -1.26
CA VAL A 469 18.07 -6.32 -0.48
C VAL A 469 17.00 -5.93 0.51
N GLU A 470 15.87 -6.60 0.41
CA GLU A 470 14.70 -6.33 1.24
C GLU A 470 14.35 -7.56 2.05
N ARG A 471 14.00 -7.36 3.31
CA ARG A 471 13.40 -8.37 4.17
C ARG A 471 12.24 -7.79 4.96
N SER A 472 11.16 -8.54 5.03
CA SER A 472 10.02 -8.26 5.89
C SER A 472 9.95 -9.33 6.98
N PHE A 473 9.92 -8.93 8.24
CA PHE A 473 9.86 -9.81 9.42
C PHE A 473 8.43 -9.84 9.99
#